data_7f0f7ddb8570e16002c6a8d4c97b2b8a
#
_entry.id   7f0f7ddb8570e16002c6a8d4c97b2b8a
#
_cell.length_a   1.000
_cell.length_b   1.000
_cell.length_c   1.000
_cell.angle_alpha   90.00
_cell.angle_beta   90.00
_cell.angle_gamma   90.00
#
_symmetry.space_group_name_H-M   'P 1'
#
loop_
_entity.id
_entity.type
_entity.pdbx_description
1 polymer ?
#
loop_
_entity_poly.entity_id
_entity_poly.type
_entity_poly.pdbx_seq_one_letter_code
_entity_poly.pdbx_strand_id
1 'polypeptide(L)'
;LANVQLLAVNRPVDMIAEGIDIALSVSSGALPDSSLHYKKINTLYDILVASPQWVEQHPDLKTIGDLHRAPAMVRLADGRMQSWHLINGSQEITLSLSPRLYSNNLRVLLQAVAGGNGVALLPFPACKEELQNGGLVQLFPEWSGQPRQIYALFPANKGMPAVARYFMDELTMRQEKLNSGH
;
A
#
# COMPACT_ATOMS: atom_id res chain seq x y z
N LEU A 1 30.53 -10.54 1.66
CA LEU A 1 29.18 -10.72 1.10
C LEU A 1 28.25 -11.08 2.25
N ALA A 2 27.16 -10.36 2.41
CA ALA A 2 26.14 -10.66 3.40
C ALA A 2 25.04 -11.49 2.75
N ASN A 3 24.51 -12.49 3.47
CA ASN A 3 23.32 -13.22 3.05
C ASN A 3 22.09 -12.52 3.61
N VAL A 4 21.07 -12.29 2.78
CA VAL A 4 19.79 -11.70 3.18
C VAL A 4 18.70 -12.74 2.95
N GLN A 5 17.95 -13.04 4.02
CA GLN A 5 16.74 -13.84 3.91
C GLN A 5 15.53 -12.90 4.00
N LEU A 6 14.67 -12.91 2.99
CA LEU A 6 13.45 -12.10 2.95
C LEU A 6 12.23 -12.98 3.28
N LEU A 7 11.47 -12.59 4.29
CA LEU A 7 10.20 -13.21 4.67
C LEU A 7 9.05 -12.21 4.40
N ALA A 8 8.16 -12.56 3.50
CA ALA A 8 6.96 -11.78 3.22
C ALA A 8 5.73 -12.49 3.80
N VAL A 9 5.09 -11.87 4.78
CA VAL A 9 3.94 -12.45 5.51
C VAL A 9 2.81 -11.43 5.68
N ASN A 10 1.60 -11.94 5.81
CA ASN A 10 0.39 -11.13 6.07
C ASN A 10 -0.16 -11.42 7.48
N ARG A 11 0.72 -11.59 8.46
CA ARG A 11 0.39 -11.82 9.88
C ARG A 11 1.31 -10.99 10.76
N PRO A 12 0.92 -10.73 12.00
CA PRO A 12 1.86 -10.23 13.00
C PRO A 12 3.04 -11.18 13.15
N VAL A 13 4.23 -10.62 13.38
CA VAL A 13 5.49 -11.34 13.51
C VAL A 13 6.09 -11.03 14.87
N ASP A 14 6.48 -12.06 15.61
CA ASP A 14 7.33 -11.92 16.79
C ASP A 14 8.80 -11.92 16.33
N MET A 15 9.35 -10.70 16.17
CA MET A 15 10.70 -10.52 15.66
C MET A 15 11.77 -11.21 16.53
N ILE A 16 11.57 -11.25 17.83
CA ILE A 16 12.54 -11.82 18.77
C ILE A 16 12.50 -13.34 18.70
N ALA A 17 11.31 -13.93 18.77
CA ALA A 17 11.13 -15.38 18.73
C ALA A 17 11.49 -15.97 17.35
N GLU A 18 11.20 -15.23 16.26
CA GLU A 18 11.47 -15.67 14.89
C GLU A 18 12.87 -15.27 14.39
N GLY A 19 13.69 -14.59 15.20
CA GLY A 19 15.07 -14.23 14.87
C GLY A 19 15.20 -13.21 13.75
N ILE A 20 14.23 -12.30 13.62
CA ILE A 20 14.18 -11.29 12.55
C ILE A 20 14.93 -10.04 12.98
N ASP A 21 15.90 -9.60 12.17
CA ASP A 21 16.72 -8.43 12.46
C ASP A 21 15.99 -7.12 12.12
N ILE A 22 15.21 -7.10 11.01
CA ILE A 22 14.44 -5.93 10.57
C ILE A 22 13.08 -6.40 10.06
N ALA A 23 12.00 -5.73 10.48
CA ALA A 23 10.69 -5.86 9.87
C ALA A 23 10.26 -4.52 9.25
N LEU A 24 9.71 -4.58 8.03
CA LEU A 24 9.03 -3.43 7.42
C LEU A 24 7.53 -3.57 7.67
N SER A 25 6.94 -2.56 8.29
CA SER A 25 5.52 -2.54 8.62
C SER A 25 4.85 -1.28 8.09
N VAL A 26 3.62 -1.43 7.61
CA VAL A 26 2.78 -0.31 7.15
C VAL A 26 1.69 -0.08 8.20
N SER A 27 1.62 1.13 8.74
CA SER A 27 0.62 1.50 9.75
C SER A 27 -0.09 2.79 9.36
N SER A 28 -1.39 2.84 9.62
CA SER A 28 -2.22 4.05 9.53
C SER A 28 -2.45 4.74 10.89
N GLY A 29 -1.90 4.19 11.98
CA GLY A 29 -2.06 4.69 13.33
C GLY A 29 -0.81 4.59 14.18
N ALA A 30 -0.96 4.80 15.48
CA ALA A 30 0.14 4.64 16.43
C ALA A 30 0.69 3.20 16.38
N LEU A 31 2.01 3.09 16.43
CA LEU A 31 2.67 1.79 16.62
C LEU A 31 2.41 1.29 18.03
N PRO A 32 2.21 -0.02 18.22
CA PRO A 32 2.04 -0.56 19.55
C PRO A 32 3.27 -0.29 20.41
N ASP A 33 3.05 0.03 21.67
CA ASP A 33 4.12 0.13 22.67
C ASP A 33 4.79 -1.24 22.78
N SER A 34 6.06 -1.31 22.41
CA SER A 34 6.75 -2.58 22.26
C SER A 34 8.23 -2.43 22.64
N SER A 35 8.86 -3.57 22.92
CA SER A 35 10.32 -3.69 23.06
C SER A 35 11.08 -3.48 21.75
N LEU A 36 10.44 -2.89 20.75
CA LEU A 36 11.00 -2.62 19.44
C LEU A 36 11.31 -1.13 19.29
N HIS A 37 12.43 -0.84 18.68
CA HIS A 37 12.68 0.48 18.08
C HIS A 37 12.06 0.56 16.70
N TYR A 38 11.68 1.76 16.29
CA TYR A 38 11.16 1.98 14.95
C TYR A 38 11.74 3.26 14.32
N LYS A 39 11.92 3.21 13.02
CA LYS A 39 12.31 4.36 12.20
C LYS A 39 11.30 4.51 11.07
N LYS A 40 10.70 5.69 10.93
CA LYS A 40 9.88 6.00 9.77
C LYS A 40 10.76 6.01 8.52
N ILE A 41 10.35 5.28 7.49
CA ILE A 41 11.05 5.18 6.20
C ILE A 41 10.38 6.06 5.16
N ASN A 42 9.06 5.92 5.01
CA ASN A 42 8.32 6.63 3.97
C ASN A 42 6.84 6.78 4.33
N THR A 43 6.14 7.56 3.52
CA THR A 43 4.69 7.66 3.53
C THR A 43 4.14 7.03 2.26
N LEU A 44 3.11 6.20 2.39
CA LEU A 44 2.46 5.48 1.32
C LEU A 44 1.07 6.06 1.10
N TYR A 45 0.75 6.34 -0.16
CA TYR A 45 -0.58 6.79 -0.58
C TYR A 45 -1.22 5.73 -1.47
N ASP A 46 -2.48 5.45 -1.23
CA ASP A 46 -3.29 4.62 -2.12
C ASP A 46 -3.99 5.52 -3.13
N ILE A 47 -4.07 5.07 -4.36
CA ILE A 47 -4.75 5.73 -5.48
C ILE A 47 -5.88 4.86 -6.03
N LEU A 48 -6.90 5.50 -6.56
CA LEU A 48 -7.98 4.82 -7.28
C LEU A 48 -7.53 4.49 -8.70
N VAL A 49 -7.70 3.25 -9.10
CA VAL A 49 -7.28 2.77 -10.42
C VAL A 49 -8.33 1.88 -11.06
N ALA A 50 -8.38 1.92 -12.40
CA ALA A 50 -9.13 1.00 -13.24
C ALA A 50 -8.35 0.74 -14.54
N SER A 51 -8.73 -0.27 -15.33
CA SER A 51 -8.22 -0.40 -16.67
C SER A 51 -8.86 0.63 -17.64
N PRO A 52 -8.16 1.10 -18.68
CA PRO A 52 -8.74 1.99 -19.70
C PRO A 52 -10.04 1.43 -20.30
N GLN A 53 -10.03 0.16 -20.64
CA GLN A 53 -11.19 -0.53 -21.21
C GLN A 53 -12.42 -0.46 -20.28
N TRP A 54 -12.20 -0.64 -18.96
CA TRP A 54 -13.30 -0.57 -18.00
C TRP A 54 -13.87 0.86 -17.94
N VAL A 55 -13.01 1.87 -17.96
CA VAL A 55 -13.44 3.29 -17.93
C VAL A 55 -14.25 3.65 -19.17
N GLU A 56 -13.84 3.23 -20.36
CA GLU A 56 -14.57 3.44 -21.62
C GLU A 56 -15.98 2.83 -21.59
N GLN A 57 -16.16 1.70 -20.91
CA GLN A 57 -17.45 1.04 -20.75
C GLN A 57 -18.35 1.67 -19.68
N HIS A 58 -17.81 2.61 -18.86
CA HIS A 58 -18.55 3.25 -17.78
C HIS A 58 -18.48 4.80 -17.88
N PRO A 59 -19.01 5.39 -19.00
CA PRO A 59 -18.95 6.82 -19.23
C PRO A 59 -19.83 7.63 -18.26
N ASP A 60 -20.68 6.97 -17.50
CA ASP A 60 -21.54 7.52 -16.45
C ASP A 60 -20.80 7.74 -15.13
N LEU A 61 -19.57 7.27 -14.98
CA LEU A 61 -18.72 7.50 -13.82
C LEU A 61 -18.14 8.93 -13.89
N LYS A 62 -18.82 9.89 -13.27
CA LYS A 62 -18.48 11.33 -13.34
C LYS A 62 -17.93 11.88 -12.02
N THR A 63 -18.34 11.31 -10.90
CA THR A 63 -17.99 11.79 -9.56
C THR A 63 -17.45 10.66 -8.71
N ILE A 64 -16.70 11.03 -7.66
CA ILE A 64 -16.20 10.06 -6.67
C ILE A 64 -17.35 9.25 -6.03
N GLY A 65 -18.51 9.86 -5.88
CA GLY A 65 -19.70 9.22 -5.33
C GLY A 65 -20.23 8.07 -6.20
N ASP A 66 -20.03 8.13 -7.53
CA ASP A 66 -20.53 7.11 -8.46
C ASP A 66 -19.83 5.75 -8.26
N LEU A 67 -18.66 5.74 -7.60
CA LEU A 67 -17.91 4.53 -7.29
C LEU A 67 -18.67 3.53 -6.41
N HIS A 68 -19.73 3.96 -5.70
CA HIS A 68 -20.56 3.02 -4.91
C HIS A 68 -21.23 1.94 -5.77
N ARG A 69 -21.43 2.21 -7.07
CA ARG A 69 -22.01 1.26 -8.04
C ARG A 69 -20.95 0.41 -8.75
N ALA A 70 -19.69 0.82 -8.69
CA ALA A 70 -18.61 0.14 -9.38
C ALA A 70 -18.22 -1.16 -8.68
N PRO A 71 -17.96 -2.25 -9.43
CA PRO A 71 -17.38 -3.46 -8.86
C PRO A 71 -16.03 -3.14 -8.23
N ALA A 72 -15.87 -3.40 -6.94
CA ALA A 72 -14.67 -3.06 -6.18
C ALA A 72 -13.77 -4.29 -5.95
N MET A 73 -12.46 -4.10 -6.21
CA MET A 73 -11.41 -5.05 -5.83
C MET A 73 -10.83 -4.57 -4.49
N VAL A 74 -11.16 -5.26 -3.40
CA VAL A 74 -10.94 -4.77 -2.04
C VAL A 74 -9.82 -5.53 -1.35
N ARG A 75 -8.95 -4.78 -0.67
CA ARG A 75 -7.89 -5.38 0.14
C ARG A 75 -8.44 -5.94 1.45
N LEU A 76 -7.96 -7.15 1.80
CA LEU A 76 -8.11 -7.70 3.14
C LEU A 76 -6.89 -7.35 3.98
N ALA A 77 -7.11 -6.85 5.20
CA ALA A 77 -6.11 -6.77 6.24
C ALA A 77 -6.70 -7.36 7.52
N ASP A 78 -5.94 -8.23 8.19
CA ASP A 78 -6.36 -8.94 9.40
C ASP A 78 -7.71 -9.67 9.25
N GLY A 79 -7.91 -10.28 8.07
CA GLY A 79 -9.14 -11.01 7.73
C GLY A 79 -10.39 -10.13 7.51
N ARG A 80 -10.23 -8.79 7.50
CA ARG A 80 -11.33 -7.84 7.30
C ARG A 80 -11.17 -7.08 5.99
N MET A 81 -12.30 -6.81 5.32
CA MET A 81 -12.32 -5.91 4.17
C MET A 81 -11.98 -4.48 4.62
N GLN A 82 -11.09 -3.84 3.86
CA GLN A 82 -10.74 -2.45 4.11
C GLN A 82 -11.76 -1.53 3.47
N SER A 83 -12.35 -0.63 4.26
CA SER A 83 -13.16 0.47 3.73
C SER A 83 -12.28 1.46 2.95
N TRP A 84 -12.87 2.12 1.97
CA TRP A 84 -12.17 3.18 1.25
C TRP A 84 -12.48 4.53 1.89
N HIS A 85 -11.52 4.99 2.69
CA HIS A 85 -11.51 6.34 3.24
C HIS A 85 -10.66 7.21 2.33
N LEU A 86 -11.27 8.14 1.65
CA LEU A 86 -10.63 8.99 0.66
C LEU A 86 -10.58 10.43 1.14
N ILE A 87 -9.50 11.11 0.81
CA ILE A 87 -9.25 12.51 1.14
C ILE A 87 -8.96 13.33 -0.12
N ASN A 88 -9.45 14.57 -0.14
CA ASN A 88 -9.15 15.61 -1.12
C ASN A 88 -9.04 16.95 -0.38
N GLY A 89 -7.82 17.37 -0.06
CA GLY A 89 -7.59 18.52 0.81
C GLY A 89 -8.23 18.34 2.19
N SER A 90 -9.24 19.17 2.51
CA SER A 90 -10.02 19.07 3.75
C SER A 90 -11.28 18.21 3.64
N GLN A 91 -11.59 17.71 2.46
CA GLN A 91 -12.75 16.86 2.24
C GLN A 91 -12.39 15.41 2.52
N GLU A 92 -13.27 14.69 3.21
CA GLU A 92 -13.14 13.26 3.47
C GLU A 92 -14.43 12.54 3.11
N ILE A 93 -14.32 11.37 2.53
CA ILE A 93 -15.44 10.51 2.20
C ILE A 93 -15.11 9.05 2.52
N THR A 94 -16.10 8.35 3.03
CA THR A 94 -16.03 6.88 3.14
C THR A 94 -17.01 6.29 2.15
N LEU A 95 -16.50 5.51 1.20
CA LEU A 95 -17.33 4.90 0.17
C LEU A 95 -17.94 3.59 0.65
N SER A 96 -19.25 3.45 0.42
CA SER A 96 -19.93 2.16 0.45
C SER A 96 -19.55 1.39 -0.80
N LEU A 97 -18.89 0.25 -0.63
CA LEU A 97 -18.36 -0.55 -1.73
C LEU A 97 -19.34 -1.64 -2.17
N SER A 98 -19.23 -2.01 -3.45
CA SER A 98 -19.82 -3.24 -4.01
C SER A 98 -18.69 -4.24 -4.31
N PRO A 99 -18.18 -4.99 -3.30
CA PRO A 99 -17.01 -5.84 -3.48
C PRO A 99 -17.32 -7.02 -4.40
N ARG A 100 -16.50 -7.17 -5.45
CA ARG A 100 -16.56 -8.32 -6.37
C ARG A 100 -15.43 -9.32 -6.08
N LEU A 101 -14.28 -8.81 -5.65
CA LEU A 101 -13.12 -9.59 -5.25
C LEU A 101 -12.50 -8.96 -4.01
N TYR A 102 -12.10 -9.80 -3.07
CA TYR A 102 -11.27 -9.36 -1.95
C TYR A 102 -10.10 -10.31 -1.74
N SER A 103 -8.91 -9.73 -1.50
CA SER A 103 -7.68 -10.49 -1.33
C SER A 103 -6.72 -9.76 -0.40
N ASN A 104 -5.90 -10.50 0.32
CA ASN A 104 -4.74 -9.98 1.06
C ASN A 104 -3.49 -9.86 0.17
N ASN A 105 -3.56 -10.34 -1.07
CA ASN A 105 -2.47 -10.27 -2.04
C ASN A 105 -2.70 -9.11 -3.02
N LEU A 106 -1.87 -8.07 -2.92
CA LEU A 106 -1.97 -6.89 -3.79
C LEU A 106 -1.81 -7.22 -5.27
N ARG A 107 -0.98 -8.20 -5.63
CA ARG A 107 -0.77 -8.59 -7.03
C ARG A 107 -2.03 -9.19 -7.63
N VAL A 108 -2.79 -9.97 -6.86
CA VAL A 108 -4.09 -10.51 -7.30
C VAL A 108 -5.07 -9.38 -7.59
N LEU A 109 -5.15 -8.38 -6.71
CA LEU A 109 -6.03 -7.22 -6.92
C LEU A 109 -5.59 -6.39 -8.13
N LEU A 110 -4.28 -6.16 -8.28
CA LEU A 110 -3.71 -5.43 -9.41
C LEU A 110 -4.05 -6.11 -10.74
N GLN A 111 -3.84 -7.42 -10.85
CA GLN A 111 -4.17 -8.18 -12.05
C GLN A 111 -5.67 -8.21 -12.33
N ALA A 112 -6.50 -8.31 -11.31
CA ALA A 112 -7.94 -8.28 -11.47
C ALA A 112 -8.42 -6.93 -12.04
N VAL A 113 -7.91 -5.80 -11.51
CA VAL A 113 -8.30 -4.48 -12.00
C VAL A 113 -7.72 -4.18 -13.39
N ALA A 114 -6.49 -4.58 -13.68
CA ALA A 114 -5.89 -4.47 -15.02
C ALA A 114 -6.65 -5.31 -16.06
N GLY A 115 -7.20 -6.45 -15.64
CA GLY A 115 -8.07 -7.29 -16.47
C GLY A 115 -9.51 -6.75 -16.67
N GLY A 116 -9.81 -5.50 -16.27
CA GLY A 116 -11.10 -4.86 -16.55
C GLY A 116 -12.25 -5.28 -15.63
N ASN A 117 -11.96 -5.82 -14.45
CA ASN A 117 -13.01 -6.34 -13.56
C ASN A 117 -13.63 -5.29 -12.63
N GLY A 118 -13.23 -4.03 -12.71
CA GLY A 118 -13.75 -2.93 -11.89
C GLY A 118 -12.67 -1.97 -11.41
N VAL A 119 -12.83 -1.43 -10.21
CA VAL A 119 -11.98 -0.39 -9.61
C VAL A 119 -11.27 -0.92 -8.35
N ALA A 120 -10.11 -0.35 -8.03
CA ALA A 120 -9.38 -0.67 -6.81
C ALA A 120 -8.76 0.58 -6.20
N LEU A 121 -8.58 0.56 -4.87
CA LEU A 121 -7.76 1.51 -4.12
C LEU A 121 -6.46 0.79 -3.72
N LEU A 122 -5.36 1.11 -4.41
CA LEU A 122 -4.10 0.41 -4.29
C LEU A 122 -2.92 1.36 -4.06
N PRO A 123 -1.85 0.91 -3.39
CA PRO A 123 -0.63 1.70 -3.22
C PRO A 123 -0.06 2.17 -4.55
N PHE A 124 0.21 3.48 -4.69
CA PHE A 124 0.79 4.05 -5.90
C PHE A 124 2.03 3.28 -6.41
N PRO A 125 3.01 2.90 -5.56
CA PRO A 125 4.17 2.14 -6.03
C PRO A 125 3.83 0.79 -6.67
N ALA A 126 2.74 0.14 -6.23
CA ALA A 126 2.29 -1.13 -6.81
C ALA A 126 1.66 -0.95 -8.20
N CYS A 127 1.10 0.24 -8.48
CA CYS A 127 0.43 0.54 -9.75
C CYS A 127 1.36 1.20 -10.78
N LYS A 128 2.56 1.65 -10.37
CA LYS A 128 3.43 2.51 -11.16
C LYS A 128 3.75 1.93 -12.55
N GLU A 129 4.10 0.68 -12.63
CA GLU A 129 4.43 0.01 -13.89
C GLU A 129 3.21 -0.05 -14.83
N GLU A 130 2.06 -0.45 -14.32
CA GLU A 130 0.83 -0.54 -15.12
C GLU A 130 0.30 0.83 -15.54
N LEU A 131 0.51 1.87 -14.74
CA LEU A 131 0.20 3.24 -15.13
C LEU A 131 1.12 3.73 -16.26
N GLN A 132 2.41 3.39 -16.21
CA GLN A 132 3.38 3.80 -17.21
C GLN A 132 3.19 3.09 -18.56
N ASN A 133 2.81 1.84 -18.55
CA ASN A 133 2.58 1.04 -19.76
C ASN A 133 1.13 1.15 -20.29
N GLY A 134 0.26 1.91 -19.60
CA GLY A 134 -1.13 2.13 -20.01
C GLY A 134 -2.08 0.98 -19.68
N GLY A 135 -1.66 0.00 -18.87
CA GLY A 135 -2.53 -1.09 -18.36
C GLY A 135 -3.54 -0.60 -17.33
N LEU A 136 -3.23 0.49 -16.64
CA LEU A 136 -4.12 1.16 -15.71
C LEU A 136 -4.20 2.67 -15.97
N VAL A 137 -5.30 3.28 -15.54
CA VAL A 137 -5.48 4.73 -15.42
C VAL A 137 -5.86 5.07 -13.99
N GLN A 138 -5.40 6.21 -13.52
CA GLN A 138 -5.82 6.75 -12.23
C GLN A 138 -7.17 7.43 -12.38
N LEU A 139 -8.09 7.09 -11.50
CA LEU A 139 -9.41 7.73 -11.40
C LEU A 139 -9.35 8.82 -10.33
N PHE A 140 -10.02 9.95 -10.58
CA PHE A 140 -10.17 11.03 -9.61
C PHE A 140 -8.83 11.39 -8.94
N PRO A 141 -7.82 11.87 -9.69
CA PRO A 141 -6.46 12.07 -9.19
C PRO A 141 -6.36 13.08 -8.04
N GLU A 142 -7.40 13.90 -7.85
CA GLU A 142 -7.56 14.80 -6.70
C GLU A 142 -7.91 14.08 -5.38
N TRP A 143 -8.30 12.80 -5.45
CA TRP A 143 -8.61 11.96 -4.31
C TRP A 143 -7.56 10.89 -4.08
N SER A 144 -7.19 10.67 -2.83
CA SER A 144 -6.30 9.58 -2.43
C SER A 144 -6.80 8.88 -1.17
N GLY A 145 -6.31 7.68 -0.93
CA GLY A 145 -6.48 7.03 0.37
C GLY A 145 -5.74 7.79 1.47
N GLN A 146 -6.14 7.59 2.72
CA GLN A 146 -5.42 8.17 3.86
C GLN A 146 -3.95 7.74 3.85
N PRO A 147 -3.01 8.67 4.13
CA PRO A 147 -1.59 8.37 4.13
C PRO A 147 -1.25 7.33 5.20
N ARG A 148 -0.48 6.33 4.81
CA ARG A 148 0.02 5.29 5.71
C ARG A 148 1.53 5.41 5.82
N GLN A 149 2.05 5.20 7.03
CA GLN A 149 3.48 5.29 7.27
C GLN A 149 4.14 3.92 7.12
N ILE A 150 5.28 3.88 6.45
CA ILE A 150 6.16 2.71 6.43
C ILE A 150 7.19 2.88 7.52
N TYR A 151 7.27 1.91 8.41
CA TYR A 151 8.26 1.85 9.47
C TYR A 151 9.19 0.66 9.30
N ALA A 152 10.46 0.85 9.60
CA ALA A 152 11.35 -0.24 9.93
C ALA A 152 11.36 -0.43 11.43
N LEU A 153 11.15 -1.67 11.86
CA LEU A 153 11.18 -2.09 13.27
C LEU A 153 12.40 -2.96 13.49
N PHE A 154 13.02 -2.86 14.68
CA PHE A 154 14.15 -3.68 15.06
C PHE A 154 14.18 -3.84 16.60
N PRO A 155 14.68 -4.99 17.11
CA PRO A 155 14.72 -5.26 18.55
C PRO A 155 15.59 -4.26 19.31
N ALA A 156 15.06 -3.71 20.42
CA ALA A 156 15.76 -2.70 21.23
C ALA A 156 16.97 -3.29 21.98
N ASN A 157 16.90 -4.56 22.34
CA ASN A 157 17.86 -5.21 23.24
C ASN A 157 19.13 -5.74 22.58
N LYS A 158 19.17 -5.84 21.23
CA LYS A 158 20.32 -6.42 20.50
C LYS A 158 21.20 -5.39 19.80
N GLY A 159 20.80 -4.12 19.74
CA GLY A 159 21.41 -3.18 18.81
C GLY A 159 21.22 -3.63 17.35
N MET A 160 21.30 -2.70 16.42
CA MET A 160 21.17 -3.04 15.00
C MET A 160 22.49 -3.66 14.47
N PRO A 161 22.49 -4.92 13.95
CA PRO A 161 23.68 -5.48 13.32
C PRO A 161 24.20 -4.56 12.21
N ALA A 162 25.52 -4.56 11.96
CA ALA A 162 26.13 -3.70 10.95
C ALA A 162 25.51 -3.89 9.55
N VAL A 163 25.18 -5.13 9.18
CA VAL A 163 24.50 -5.46 7.93
C VAL A 163 23.09 -4.86 7.87
N ALA A 164 22.35 -4.93 8.97
CA ALA A 164 21.01 -4.36 9.08
C ALA A 164 21.05 -2.83 8.97
N ARG A 165 22.07 -2.19 9.58
CA ARG A 165 22.28 -0.74 9.46
C ARG A 165 22.58 -0.34 8.02
N TYR A 166 23.48 -1.05 7.36
CA TYR A 166 23.77 -0.80 5.94
C TYR A 166 22.52 -0.95 5.06
N PHE A 167 21.73 -1.99 5.28
CA PHE A 167 20.47 -2.18 4.55
C PHE A 167 19.48 -1.03 4.77
N MET A 168 19.39 -0.53 6.01
CA MET A 168 18.55 0.64 6.34
C MET A 168 19.03 1.92 5.68
N ASP A 169 20.33 2.15 5.62
CA ASP A 169 20.91 3.33 4.97
C ASP A 169 20.65 3.28 3.46
N GLU A 170 20.83 2.13 2.82
CA GLU A 170 20.49 1.92 1.41
C GLU A 170 19.00 2.12 1.10
N LEU A 171 18.11 1.61 1.95
CA LEU A 171 16.67 1.84 1.81
C LEU A 171 16.33 3.33 1.90
N THR A 172 16.91 4.05 2.85
CA THR A 172 16.66 5.48 3.05
C THR A 172 17.16 6.29 1.85
N MET A 173 18.39 6.06 1.39
CA MET A 173 18.97 6.74 0.23
C MET A 173 18.18 6.50 -1.07
N ARG A 174 17.70 5.27 -1.29
CA ARG A 174 16.88 4.97 -2.48
C ARG A 174 15.53 5.64 -2.44
N GLN A 175 14.93 5.76 -1.26
CA GLN A 175 13.65 6.46 -1.08
C GLN A 175 13.79 7.96 -1.33
N GLU A 176 14.86 8.59 -0.85
CA GLU A 176 15.14 10.01 -1.11
C GLU A 176 15.31 10.30 -2.60
N LYS A 177 16.00 9.41 -3.34
CA LYS A 177 16.14 9.51 -4.80
C LYS A 177 14.83 9.35 -5.55
N LEU A 178 13.93 8.49 -5.07
CA LEU A 178 12.60 8.32 -5.66
C LEU A 178 11.68 9.52 -5.40
N ASN A 179 11.83 10.19 -4.25
CA ASN A 179 11.05 11.36 -3.89
C ASN A 179 11.58 12.67 -4.51
N SER A 180 12.88 12.74 -4.85
CA SER A 180 13.53 13.93 -5.47
C SER A 180 13.47 13.92 -7.01
N GLY A 181 12.94 12.89 -7.62
CA GLY A 181 12.76 12.76 -9.07
C GLY A 181 11.38 13.17 -9.59
N HIS A 182 10.65 14.00 -8.84
CA HIS A 182 9.35 14.58 -9.25
C HIS A 182 9.44 16.07 -9.28
#